data_1ed4b4b0984b578232c40741cf018c8c
#
_entry.id   1ed4b4b0984b578232c40741cf018c8c
#
_cell.length_a   1.000
_cell.length_b   1.000
_cell.length_c   1.000
_cell.angle_alpha   90.00
_cell.angle_beta   90.00
_cell.angle_gamma   90.00
#
_symmetry.space_group_name_H-M   'P 1'
#
loop_
_entity.id
_entity.type
_entity.pdbx_description
1 polymer ?
#
loop_
_entity_poly.entity_id
_entity_poly.type
_entity_poly.pdbx_seq_one_letter_code
_entity_poly.pdbx_strand_id
1 'polypeptide(L)'
;QMLDKHQFPDGVDPYREKGNPESGLLWGIMKGDMGKTGEGDKRVQAYNFRITMTNDPHNRIPITRPENYDSTRYELLVRWKETDPWRSDKLRDCFAWDLMTNPTKTDINNNQAFSTDMIGYSWDYPEASYKQRERIFKEHLDYTKGLLWFVASDPRVPAFVRRQIGEWGYPKDEYPESDHFTPQLYIRESRRMIGRYVMTQANCQHEAVANDPVGWAAYTMDSHNCGRYVVNGMVKNCGDVQIYLPKGKYNISYRSITPQEHEAENLLVPFCLSASHIAFGSIRMEPVFM
;
A
#
# COMPACT_ATOMS: atom_id res chain seq x y z
N GLN A 1 12.99 -3.39 -7.39
CA GLN A 1 13.80 -2.17 -7.23
C GLN A 1 13.70 -1.69 -5.78
N MET A 2 14.79 -1.18 -5.23
CA MET A 2 14.81 -0.44 -3.97
C MET A 2 14.85 1.03 -4.30
N LEU A 3 13.93 1.81 -3.70
CA LEU A 3 13.94 3.27 -3.76
C LEU A 3 14.27 3.83 -2.38
N ASP A 4 14.82 5.03 -2.32
CA ASP A 4 15.10 5.71 -1.03
C ASP A 4 13.81 6.15 -0.32
N LYS A 5 12.78 6.46 -1.10
CA LYS A 5 11.44 6.74 -0.59
C LYS A 5 10.81 5.45 -0.03
N HIS A 6 10.14 5.53 1.10
CA HIS A 6 9.50 4.41 1.78
C HIS A 6 10.48 3.28 2.17
N GLN A 7 11.74 3.63 2.46
CA GLN A 7 12.82 2.71 2.77
C GLN A 7 13.27 2.83 4.23
N PHE A 8 13.70 1.70 4.79
CA PHE A 8 14.41 1.71 6.08
C PHE A 8 15.81 2.33 5.92
N PRO A 9 16.24 3.16 6.87
CA PRO A 9 17.64 3.55 6.95
C PRO A 9 18.54 2.33 7.18
N ASP A 10 19.83 2.50 6.98
CA ASP A 10 20.79 1.44 7.31
C ASP A 10 20.83 1.19 8.83
N GLY A 11 21.13 -0.04 9.23
CA GLY A 11 21.27 -0.43 10.62
C GLY A 11 20.00 -0.95 11.30
N VAL A 12 18.86 -1.00 10.60
CA VAL A 12 17.64 -1.62 11.16
C VAL A 12 17.78 -3.13 11.16
N ASP A 13 17.90 -3.71 12.36
CA ASP A 13 18.11 -5.15 12.57
C ASP A 13 16.82 -5.95 12.29
N PRO A 14 16.90 -7.07 11.51
CA PRO A 14 15.75 -7.85 11.10
C PRO A 14 15.34 -8.98 12.04
N TYR A 15 16.16 -9.33 13.02
CA TYR A 15 16.04 -10.57 13.77
C TYR A 15 15.27 -10.39 15.07
N ARG A 16 14.65 -11.46 15.59
CA ARG A 16 13.91 -11.44 16.87
C ARG A 16 14.81 -11.01 18.02
N GLU A 17 16.01 -11.61 18.09
CA GLU A 17 17.09 -11.16 18.97
C GLU A 17 18.09 -10.36 18.12
N LYS A 18 18.39 -9.12 18.53
CA LYS A 18 19.29 -8.24 17.77
C LYS A 18 20.62 -8.89 17.48
N GLY A 19 21.02 -8.87 16.20
CA GLY A 19 22.28 -9.41 15.73
C GLY A 19 22.35 -10.95 15.69
N ASN A 20 21.27 -11.68 16.00
CA ASN A 20 21.22 -13.13 16.02
C ASN A 20 20.33 -13.70 14.91
N PRO A 21 20.89 -14.08 13.73
CA PRO A 21 20.11 -14.66 12.63
C PRO A 21 19.35 -15.94 13.00
N GLU A 22 19.90 -16.74 13.93
CA GLU A 22 19.31 -18.01 14.37
C GLU A 22 18.00 -17.82 15.17
N SER A 23 17.78 -16.63 15.72
CA SER A 23 16.55 -16.29 16.42
C SER A 23 15.32 -16.17 15.49
N GLY A 24 15.57 -16.12 14.16
CA GLY A 24 14.54 -15.95 13.15
C GLY A 24 14.16 -14.47 12.91
N LEU A 25 13.33 -14.25 11.91
CA LEU A 25 12.95 -12.90 11.45
C LEU A 25 11.82 -12.32 12.29
N LEU A 26 11.84 -10.99 12.42
CA LEU A 26 10.71 -10.23 12.92
C LEU A 26 9.50 -10.38 11.99
N TRP A 27 8.30 -10.20 12.55
CA TRP A 27 7.07 -10.21 11.76
C TRP A 27 7.12 -9.15 10.63
N GLY A 28 6.58 -9.51 9.47
CA GLY A 28 6.54 -8.64 8.30
C GLY A 28 7.82 -8.62 7.46
N ILE A 29 8.81 -9.47 7.78
CA ILE A 29 10.00 -9.68 6.96
C ILE A 29 9.89 -11.04 6.27
N MET A 30 10.05 -11.05 4.93
CA MET A 30 9.89 -12.25 4.10
C MET A 30 11.18 -13.06 4.07
N LYS A 31 11.03 -14.39 3.96
CA LYS A 31 12.15 -15.29 3.68
C LYS A 31 12.54 -15.21 2.21
N GLY A 32 13.81 -15.45 1.92
CA GLY A 32 14.35 -15.40 0.54
C GLY A 32 14.94 -14.02 0.20
N ASP A 33 14.89 -13.65 -1.06
CA ASP A 33 15.48 -12.44 -1.61
C ASP A 33 14.51 -11.62 -2.47
N MET A 34 14.98 -10.47 -2.88
CA MET A 34 14.18 -9.54 -3.72
C MET A 34 14.01 -10.01 -5.16
N GLY A 35 14.79 -10.99 -5.64
CA GLY A 35 14.94 -11.28 -7.06
C GLY A 35 15.76 -10.22 -7.80
N LYS A 36 15.88 -10.35 -9.11
CA LYS A 36 16.62 -9.40 -9.94
C LYS A 36 15.74 -8.26 -10.41
N THR A 37 16.30 -7.07 -10.44
CA THR A 37 15.58 -5.90 -10.98
C THR A 37 15.19 -6.12 -12.43
N GLY A 38 13.91 -5.91 -12.75
CA GLY A 38 13.34 -6.09 -14.10
C GLY A 38 12.77 -7.48 -14.36
N GLU A 39 13.00 -8.47 -13.49
CA GLU A 39 12.29 -9.75 -13.58
C GLU A 39 10.86 -9.61 -13.08
N GLY A 40 9.92 -10.17 -13.85
CA GLY A 40 8.52 -10.30 -13.44
C GLY A 40 8.31 -11.50 -12.52
N ASP A 41 7.42 -11.36 -11.55
CA ASP A 41 7.01 -12.45 -10.66
C ASP A 41 5.51 -12.37 -10.32
N LYS A 42 5.04 -13.16 -9.36
CA LYS A 42 3.63 -13.17 -8.93
C LYS A 42 3.35 -12.25 -7.74
N ARG A 43 4.34 -11.53 -7.24
CA ARG A 43 4.17 -10.62 -6.12
C ARG A 43 3.41 -9.39 -6.58
N VAL A 44 2.39 -9.00 -5.83
CA VAL A 44 1.64 -7.76 -6.02
C VAL A 44 2.03 -6.75 -4.96
N GLN A 45 1.84 -5.48 -5.26
CA GLN A 45 2.09 -4.39 -4.33
C GLN A 45 1.19 -4.49 -3.09
N ALA A 46 1.67 -3.98 -1.96
CA ALA A 46 0.96 -4.03 -0.70
C ALA A 46 -0.42 -3.37 -0.78
N TYR A 47 -1.38 -3.97 -0.06
CA TYR A 47 -2.71 -3.38 0.17
C TYR A 47 -2.73 -2.69 1.53
N ASN A 48 -3.64 -1.72 1.65
CA ASN A 48 -3.97 -1.08 2.92
C ASN A 48 -5.45 -0.69 2.94
N PHE A 49 -5.88 -0.08 4.04
CA PHE A 49 -7.12 0.70 4.07
C PHE A 49 -6.79 2.19 3.89
N ARG A 50 -7.62 2.90 3.13
CA ARG A 50 -7.66 4.37 3.16
C ARG A 50 -8.57 4.74 4.33
N ILE A 51 -7.98 5.27 5.41
CA ILE A 51 -8.67 5.39 6.68
C ILE A 51 -9.20 6.80 6.85
N THR A 52 -10.51 6.93 7.05
CA THR A 52 -11.11 8.18 7.49
C THR A 52 -11.07 8.26 9.01
N MET A 53 -10.56 9.35 9.55
CA MET A 53 -10.60 9.65 10.98
C MET A 53 -11.07 11.09 11.22
N THR A 54 -11.51 11.39 12.43
CA THR A 54 -11.93 12.74 12.84
C THR A 54 -11.33 13.15 14.18
N ASN A 55 -11.04 14.45 14.33
CA ASN A 55 -10.68 15.05 15.61
C ASN A 55 -11.82 15.86 16.24
N ASP A 56 -13.01 15.89 15.61
CA ASP A 56 -14.19 16.50 16.22
C ASP A 56 -14.64 15.67 17.42
N PRO A 57 -14.58 16.20 18.66
CA PRO A 57 -14.91 15.46 19.87
C PRO A 57 -16.37 14.98 19.92
N HIS A 58 -17.31 15.64 19.19
CA HIS A 58 -18.72 15.24 19.12
C HIS A 58 -18.95 14.08 18.14
N ASN A 59 -18.10 13.97 17.13
CA ASN A 59 -18.16 12.95 16.07
C ASN A 59 -17.19 11.78 16.29
N ARG A 60 -16.25 11.89 17.20
CA ARG A 60 -15.16 10.96 17.39
C ARG A 60 -15.53 9.74 18.23
N ILE A 61 -15.21 8.55 17.70
CA ILE A 61 -15.14 7.29 18.45
C ILE A 61 -13.66 7.01 18.72
N PRO A 62 -13.22 6.88 19.99
CA PRO A 62 -11.82 6.64 20.31
C PRO A 62 -11.27 5.36 19.67
N ILE A 63 -9.97 5.35 19.35
CA ILE A 63 -9.25 4.15 18.97
C ILE A 63 -9.24 3.20 20.18
N THR A 64 -9.67 1.95 19.97
CA THR A 64 -9.70 0.91 21.00
C THR A 64 -8.82 -0.26 20.63
N ARG A 65 -8.42 -1.05 21.63
CA ARG A 65 -7.65 -2.28 21.41
C ARG A 65 -8.46 -3.29 20.60
N PRO A 66 -7.98 -3.73 19.43
CA PRO A 66 -8.64 -4.79 18.68
C PRO A 66 -8.59 -6.13 19.43
N GLU A 67 -9.57 -7.00 19.19
CA GLU A 67 -9.65 -8.33 19.81
C GLU A 67 -8.40 -9.19 19.52
N ASN A 68 -7.94 -9.20 18.26
CA ASN A 68 -6.79 -9.99 17.80
C ASN A 68 -5.49 -9.19 17.83
N TYR A 69 -5.34 -8.25 18.77
CA TYR A 69 -4.15 -7.42 18.88
C TYR A 69 -2.93 -8.21 19.32
N ASP A 70 -1.88 -8.15 18.51
CA ASP A 70 -0.56 -8.71 18.78
C ASP A 70 0.51 -7.62 18.58
N SER A 71 1.11 -7.15 19.69
CA SER A 71 2.13 -6.11 19.68
C SER A 71 3.43 -6.52 18.97
N THR A 72 3.69 -7.82 18.84
CA THR A 72 4.92 -8.32 18.18
C THR A 72 4.93 -8.00 16.68
N ARG A 73 3.77 -7.77 16.07
CA ARG A 73 3.64 -7.33 14.68
C ARG A 73 4.27 -5.96 14.42
N TYR A 74 4.47 -5.15 15.47
CA TYR A 74 4.99 -3.77 15.36
C TYR A 74 6.41 -3.63 15.92
N GLU A 75 7.08 -4.74 16.25
CA GLU A 75 8.45 -4.74 16.74
C GLU A 75 9.42 -4.10 15.75
N LEU A 76 9.23 -4.36 14.46
CA LEU A 76 10.03 -3.74 13.40
C LEU A 76 9.87 -2.20 13.34
N LEU A 77 8.70 -1.67 13.67
CA LEU A 77 8.48 -0.23 13.83
C LEU A 77 9.33 0.33 14.97
N VAL A 78 9.37 -0.37 16.11
CA VAL A 78 10.21 0.02 17.25
C VAL A 78 11.68 0.04 16.82
N ARG A 79 12.16 -1.05 16.17
CA ARG A 79 13.55 -1.15 15.67
C ARG A 79 13.93 -0.04 14.71
N TRP A 80 13.02 0.32 13.81
CA TRP A 80 13.22 1.45 12.93
C TRP A 80 13.36 2.75 13.72
N LYS A 81 12.49 2.98 14.71
CA LYS A 81 12.48 4.23 15.48
C LYS A 81 13.63 4.36 16.47
N GLU A 82 14.39 3.32 16.71
CA GLU A 82 15.68 3.39 17.40
C GLU A 82 16.78 4.01 16.52
N THR A 83 16.72 3.82 15.20
CA THR A 83 17.69 4.37 14.22
C THR A 83 17.26 5.71 13.64
N ASP A 84 15.96 5.94 13.49
CA ASP A 84 15.35 7.18 12.99
C ASP A 84 14.23 7.61 13.94
N PRO A 85 14.54 8.33 15.01
CA PRO A 85 13.60 8.68 16.08
C PRO A 85 12.36 9.43 15.57
N TRP A 86 11.25 9.24 16.28
CA TRP A 86 10.01 9.96 16.02
C TRP A 86 10.23 11.48 16.04
N ARG A 87 9.66 12.17 15.04
CA ARG A 87 9.76 13.62 14.92
C ARG A 87 8.60 14.29 15.67
N SER A 88 8.89 15.45 16.26
CA SER A 88 7.94 16.14 17.13
C SER A 88 6.69 16.68 16.45
N ASP A 89 6.70 16.80 15.13
CA ASP A 89 5.68 17.52 14.35
C ASP A 89 4.73 16.63 13.54
N LYS A 90 4.88 15.26 13.60
CA LYS A 90 4.15 14.47 12.60
C LYS A 90 3.83 13.04 13.01
N LEU A 91 2.54 12.70 13.06
CA LEU A 91 2.01 11.36 12.83
C LEU A 91 2.44 10.79 11.45
N ARG A 92 3.08 11.61 10.62
CA ARG A 92 3.52 11.28 9.26
C ARG A 92 4.64 10.27 9.15
N ASP A 93 5.19 9.80 10.23
CA ASP A 93 6.21 8.75 10.17
C ASP A 93 5.67 7.39 9.70
N CYS A 94 4.41 7.06 10.00
CA CYS A 94 3.76 5.81 9.55
C CYS A 94 2.55 6.06 8.66
N PHE A 95 2.05 7.28 8.61
CA PHE A 95 0.78 7.63 7.98
C PHE A 95 0.93 8.84 7.09
N ALA A 96 0.45 8.77 5.84
CA ALA A 96 0.16 9.96 5.06
C ALA A 96 -1.15 10.55 5.61
N TRP A 97 -1.01 11.55 6.47
CA TRP A 97 -2.11 12.15 7.22
C TRP A 97 -2.60 13.40 6.49
N ASP A 98 -3.46 13.20 5.52
CA ASP A 98 -3.97 14.29 4.71
C ASP A 98 -5.33 14.76 5.23
N LEU A 99 -5.45 16.08 5.45
CA LEU A 99 -6.73 16.68 5.80
C LEU A 99 -7.63 16.76 4.56
N MET A 100 -8.90 16.44 4.75
CA MET A 100 -9.93 16.58 3.71
C MET A 100 -10.39 18.04 3.60
N THR A 101 -11.31 18.32 2.69
CA THR A 101 -11.98 19.63 2.60
C THR A 101 -12.63 20.03 3.94
N ASN A 102 -13.20 19.08 4.67
CA ASN A 102 -13.52 19.25 6.08
C ASN A 102 -12.23 19.09 6.90
N PRO A 103 -11.70 20.15 7.54
CA PRO A 103 -10.42 20.10 8.24
C PRO A 103 -10.43 19.25 9.52
N THR A 104 -11.62 18.79 9.94
CA THR A 104 -11.77 17.86 11.07
C THR A 104 -11.72 16.40 10.66
N LYS A 105 -11.64 16.09 9.37
CA LYS A 105 -11.55 14.73 8.82
C LYS A 105 -10.26 14.51 8.04
N THR A 106 -9.79 13.27 8.01
CA THR A 106 -8.58 12.86 7.29
C THR A 106 -8.86 11.78 6.26
N ASP A 107 -7.97 11.68 5.28
CA ASP A 107 -7.74 10.50 4.46
C ASP A 107 -6.32 9.99 4.73
N ILE A 108 -6.22 8.87 5.43
CA ILE A 108 -4.92 8.30 5.84
C ILE A 108 -4.49 7.23 4.84
N ASN A 109 -3.30 7.40 4.28
CA ASN A 109 -2.62 6.40 3.46
C ASN A 109 -1.33 5.93 4.14
N ASN A 110 -0.57 5.05 3.47
CA ASN A 110 0.76 4.64 3.91
C ASN A 110 1.76 5.80 3.83
N ASN A 111 2.78 5.74 4.65
CA ASN A 111 3.95 6.62 4.54
C ASN A 111 5.21 5.92 5.07
N GLN A 112 6.37 6.25 4.52
CA GLN A 112 7.69 5.78 4.94
C GLN A 112 7.86 4.23 4.94
N ALA A 113 8.84 3.73 5.70
CA ALA A 113 9.31 2.35 5.64
C ALA A 113 8.35 1.33 6.26
N PHE A 114 7.69 1.69 7.37
CA PHE A 114 6.69 0.88 8.08
C PHE A 114 5.41 1.70 8.27
N SER A 115 4.31 1.22 7.72
CA SER A 115 3.08 2.02 7.60
C SER A 115 1.82 1.15 7.59
N THR A 116 0.71 1.72 7.11
CA THR A 116 -0.54 0.99 6.87
C THR A 116 -0.45 -0.06 5.77
N ASP A 117 0.58 -0.01 4.91
CA ASP A 117 0.82 -1.05 3.91
C ASP A 117 1.27 -2.36 4.60
N MET A 118 0.49 -3.42 4.47
CA MET A 118 0.84 -4.76 4.97
C MET A 118 1.67 -5.49 3.90
N ILE A 119 2.95 -5.09 3.78
CA ILE A 119 3.86 -5.54 2.72
C ILE A 119 4.05 -7.05 2.77
N GLY A 120 3.88 -7.72 1.61
CA GLY A 120 4.09 -9.16 1.44
C GLY A 120 2.89 -10.04 1.74
N TYR A 121 1.81 -9.50 2.31
CA TYR A 121 0.63 -10.28 2.70
C TYR A 121 -0.51 -10.24 1.67
N SER A 122 -0.28 -9.60 0.52
CA SER A 122 -1.26 -9.47 -0.56
C SER A 122 -1.02 -10.45 -1.72
N TRP A 123 0.10 -11.18 -1.74
CA TRP A 123 0.55 -11.94 -2.91
C TRP A 123 -0.43 -13.01 -3.38
N ASP A 124 -1.09 -13.67 -2.45
CA ASP A 124 -2.04 -14.74 -2.77
C ASP A 124 -3.41 -14.22 -3.18
N TYR A 125 -3.74 -12.94 -2.90
CA TYR A 125 -5.08 -12.39 -3.12
C TYR A 125 -5.61 -12.55 -4.55
N PRO A 126 -4.81 -12.30 -5.62
CA PRO A 126 -5.31 -12.42 -6.99
C PRO A 126 -5.88 -13.80 -7.32
N GLU A 127 -5.24 -14.87 -6.85
CA GLU A 127 -5.64 -16.25 -7.14
C GLU A 127 -6.43 -16.92 -6.00
N ALA A 128 -6.66 -16.20 -4.92
CA ALA A 128 -7.35 -16.72 -3.75
C ALA A 128 -8.84 -16.99 -4.01
N SER A 129 -9.38 -18.03 -3.36
CA SER A 129 -10.82 -18.22 -3.22
C SER A 129 -11.45 -17.09 -2.39
N TYR A 130 -12.77 -16.90 -2.48
CA TYR A 130 -13.46 -15.88 -1.66
C TYR A 130 -13.19 -16.06 -0.16
N LYS A 131 -13.19 -17.30 0.35
CA LYS A 131 -12.86 -17.59 1.75
C LYS A 131 -11.43 -17.20 2.13
N GLN A 132 -10.47 -17.36 1.23
CA GLN A 132 -9.08 -16.91 1.45
C GLN A 132 -8.97 -15.39 1.38
N ARG A 133 -9.66 -14.73 0.44
CA ARG A 133 -9.71 -13.27 0.36
C ARG A 133 -10.32 -12.64 1.61
N GLU A 134 -11.36 -13.25 2.17
CA GLU A 134 -11.96 -12.83 3.45
C GLU A 134 -10.94 -12.91 4.61
N ARG A 135 -10.13 -13.98 4.68
CA ARG A 135 -9.04 -14.07 5.65
C ARG A 135 -7.98 -12.98 5.45
N ILE A 136 -7.54 -12.76 4.20
CA ILE A 136 -6.59 -11.70 3.87
C ILE A 136 -7.15 -10.34 4.27
N PHE A 137 -8.41 -10.08 3.97
CA PHE A 137 -9.11 -8.86 4.39
C PHE A 137 -9.06 -8.68 5.91
N LYS A 138 -9.45 -9.72 6.66
CA LYS A 138 -9.46 -9.68 8.13
C LYS A 138 -8.06 -9.47 8.72
N GLU A 139 -7.05 -10.11 8.17
CA GLU A 139 -5.65 -9.93 8.59
C GLU A 139 -5.17 -8.48 8.37
N HIS A 140 -5.52 -7.87 7.25
CA HIS A 140 -5.22 -6.46 6.98
C HIS A 140 -5.99 -5.53 7.93
N LEU A 141 -7.25 -5.86 8.25
CA LEU A 141 -8.06 -5.10 9.19
C LEU A 141 -7.45 -5.15 10.61
N ASP A 142 -7.13 -6.36 11.09
CA ASP A 142 -6.52 -6.58 12.40
C ASP A 142 -5.14 -5.88 12.49
N TYR A 143 -4.34 -5.96 11.43
CA TYR A 143 -3.06 -5.24 11.34
C TYR A 143 -3.25 -3.73 11.41
N THR A 144 -4.17 -3.18 10.62
CA THR A 144 -4.34 -1.72 10.53
C THR A 144 -4.91 -1.13 11.82
N LYS A 145 -5.98 -1.72 12.35
CA LYS A 145 -6.54 -1.31 13.66
C LYS A 145 -5.53 -1.49 14.79
N GLY A 146 -4.75 -2.58 14.75
CA GLY A 146 -3.69 -2.83 15.71
C GLY A 146 -2.54 -1.84 15.62
N LEU A 147 -2.14 -1.38 14.41
CA LEU A 147 -1.13 -0.34 14.23
C LEU A 147 -1.58 0.99 14.85
N LEU A 148 -2.82 1.39 14.59
CA LEU A 148 -3.40 2.60 15.20
C LEU A 148 -3.39 2.50 16.72
N TRP A 149 -3.82 1.37 17.27
CA TRP A 149 -3.78 1.12 18.71
C TRP A 149 -2.36 1.10 19.27
N PHE A 150 -1.42 0.45 18.59
CA PHE A 150 -0.01 0.40 18.99
C PHE A 150 0.57 1.83 19.12
N VAL A 151 0.40 2.64 18.08
CA VAL A 151 0.89 4.03 18.08
C VAL A 151 0.19 4.89 19.16
N ALA A 152 -1.07 4.61 19.46
CA ALA A 152 -1.84 5.35 20.47
C ALA A 152 -1.53 4.94 21.92
N SER A 153 -1.07 3.71 22.18
CA SER A 153 -1.07 3.15 23.54
C SER A 153 0.26 2.54 24.01
N ASP A 154 1.12 2.07 23.09
CA ASP A 154 2.34 1.35 23.48
C ASP A 154 3.35 2.30 24.16
N PRO A 155 3.91 1.93 25.33
CA PRO A 155 4.84 2.78 26.06
C PRO A 155 6.17 3.04 25.33
N ARG A 156 6.53 2.23 24.34
CA ARG A 156 7.71 2.42 23.48
C ARG A 156 7.52 3.53 22.46
N VAL A 157 6.28 3.93 22.19
CA VAL A 157 5.95 5.12 21.38
C VAL A 157 6.03 6.36 22.28
N PRO A 158 6.71 7.44 21.87
CA PRO A 158 6.83 8.64 22.70
C PRO A 158 5.47 9.24 23.10
N ALA A 159 5.39 9.79 24.31
CA ALA A 159 4.14 10.32 24.84
C ALA A 159 3.51 11.41 23.97
N PHE A 160 4.33 12.23 23.29
CA PHE A 160 3.81 13.28 22.40
C PHE A 160 3.11 12.68 21.16
N VAL A 161 3.63 11.58 20.59
CA VAL A 161 3.00 10.88 19.46
C VAL A 161 1.69 10.25 19.92
N ARG A 162 1.69 9.56 21.07
CA ARG A 162 0.46 8.97 21.62
C ARG A 162 -0.62 10.00 21.89
N ARG A 163 -0.25 11.21 22.37
CA ARG A 163 -1.22 12.30 22.54
C ARG A 163 -1.79 12.79 21.22
N GLN A 164 -0.92 12.99 20.21
CA GLN A 164 -1.35 13.46 18.88
C GLN A 164 -2.36 12.50 18.24
N ILE A 165 -2.08 11.21 18.21
CA ILE A 165 -3.01 10.23 17.64
C ILE A 165 -4.27 10.07 18.50
N GLY A 166 -4.16 10.25 19.81
CA GLY A 166 -5.29 10.19 20.74
C GLY A 166 -6.31 11.33 20.58
N GLU A 167 -5.97 12.39 19.85
CA GLU A 167 -6.89 13.45 19.44
C GLU A 167 -7.83 13.02 18.31
N TRP A 168 -7.52 11.91 17.64
CA TRP A 168 -8.26 11.37 16.52
C TRP A 168 -8.99 10.08 16.87
N GLY A 169 -10.02 9.77 16.07
CA GLY A 169 -10.79 8.53 16.20
C GLY A 169 -11.67 8.29 14.99
N TYR A 170 -12.44 7.23 14.99
CA TYR A 170 -13.33 6.90 13.89
C TYR A 170 -14.55 7.83 13.90
N PRO A 171 -15.00 8.31 12.72
CA PRO A 171 -16.13 9.24 12.65
C PRO A 171 -17.46 8.50 12.82
N LYS A 172 -18.34 8.97 13.75
CA LYS A 172 -19.68 8.39 14.00
C LYS A 172 -20.60 8.50 12.78
N ASP A 173 -20.38 9.48 11.94
CA ASP A 173 -21.18 9.77 10.74
C ASP A 173 -20.75 9.01 9.50
N GLU A 174 -19.68 8.18 9.60
CA GLU A 174 -19.16 7.37 8.50
C GLU A 174 -19.27 5.88 8.83
N TYR A 175 -19.57 5.06 7.84
CA TYR A 175 -19.47 3.59 7.87
C TYR A 175 -20.13 2.89 9.08
N PRO A 176 -21.39 3.20 9.41
CA PRO A 176 -22.06 2.58 10.57
C PRO A 176 -22.17 1.05 10.47
N GLU A 177 -22.23 0.52 9.25
CA GLU A 177 -22.31 -0.92 8.97
C GLU A 177 -20.99 -1.68 9.16
N SER A 178 -19.87 -0.99 9.38
CA SER A 178 -18.53 -1.55 9.56
C SER A 178 -17.81 -0.98 10.80
N ASP A 179 -18.55 -0.78 11.89
CA ASP A 179 -18.04 -0.23 13.16
C ASP A 179 -17.30 1.11 12.96
N HIS A 180 -17.82 1.94 12.07
CA HIS A 180 -17.26 3.26 11.73
C HIS A 180 -15.82 3.22 11.19
N PHE A 181 -15.37 2.06 10.72
CA PHE A 181 -14.10 1.91 10.02
C PHE A 181 -14.35 1.73 8.52
N THR A 182 -13.44 2.26 7.68
CA THR A 182 -13.56 2.12 6.22
C THR A 182 -13.75 0.66 5.81
N PRO A 183 -14.81 0.31 5.07
CA PRO A 183 -15.15 -1.09 4.79
C PRO A 183 -14.34 -1.70 3.66
N GLN A 184 -13.63 -0.89 2.87
CA GLN A 184 -12.96 -1.34 1.66
C GLN A 184 -11.46 -1.46 1.83
N LEU A 185 -10.94 -2.69 1.68
CA LEU A 185 -9.51 -2.91 1.45
C LEU A 185 -9.11 -2.33 0.09
N TYR A 186 -8.13 -1.46 0.05
CA TYR A 186 -7.62 -0.86 -1.18
C TYR A 186 -6.72 -1.85 -1.92
N ILE A 187 -7.33 -2.58 -2.84
CA ILE A 187 -6.68 -3.56 -3.71
C ILE A 187 -6.07 -2.81 -4.89
N ARG A 188 -4.79 -2.45 -4.75
CA ARG A 188 -4.09 -1.63 -5.75
C ARG A 188 -3.78 -2.37 -7.03
N GLU A 189 -3.60 -3.68 -6.93
CA GLU A 189 -3.23 -4.53 -8.05
C GLU A 189 -3.77 -5.93 -7.81
N SER A 190 -4.34 -6.54 -8.87
CA SER A 190 -4.83 -7.92 -8.87
C SER A 190 -4.73 -8.47 -10.29
N ARG A 191 -5.68 -9.32 -10.69
CA ARG A 191 -5.75 -9.83 -12.07
C ARG A 191 -6.04 -8.68 -13.03
N ARG A 192 -5.35 -8.70 -14.15
CA ARG A 192 -5.61 -7.84 -15.31
C ARG A 192 -5.95 -8.69 -16.53
N MET A 193 -6.75 -8.14 -17.40
CA MET A 193 -7.06 -8.76 -18.67
C MET A 193 -5.81 -8.86 -19.54
N ILE A 194 -5.69 -9.89 -20.35
CA ILE A 194 -4.77 -9.96 -21.49
C ILE A 194 -5.56 -9.57 -22.72
N GLY A 195 -5.57 -8.28 -23.03
CA GLY A 195 -6.29 -7.73 -24.17
C GLY A 195 -5.53 -7.81 -25.48
N ARG A 196 -6.11 -7.22 -26.52
CA ARG A 196 -5.51 -7.16 -27.87
C ARG A 196 -4.27 -6.27 -27.96
N TYR A 197 -4.01 -5.45 -26.93
CA TYR A 197 -2.81 -4.64 -26.78
C TYR A 197 -2.43 -4.60 -25.28
N VAL A 198 -1.16 -4.75 -24.97
CA VAL A 198 -0.66 -4.61 -23.60
C VAL A 198 0.04 -3.27 -23.45
N MET A 199 -0.51 -2.38 -22.63
CA MET A 199 0.15 -1.13 -22.26
C MET A 199 1.40 -1.43 -21.44
N THR A 200 2.51 -0.79 -21.78
CA THR A 200 3.81 -0.99 -21.13
C THR A 200 4.41 0.33 -20.67
N GLN A 201 5.50 0.26 -19.90
CA GLN A 201 6.29 1.44 -19.53
C GLN A 201 6.69 2.29 -20.75
N ALA A 202 7.03 1.65 -21.87
CA ALA A 202 7.40 2.34 -23.10
C ALA A 202 6.27 3.27 -23.64
N ASN A 203 5.00 2.87 -23.44
CA ASN A 203 3.86 3.74 -23.78
C ASN A 203 3.80 4.96 -22.85
N CYS A 204 3.97 4.76 -21.53
CA CYS A 204 3.97 5.86 -20.55
C CYS A 204 5.13 6.83 -20.80
N GLN A 205 6.26 6.36 -21.31
CA GLN A 205 7.46 7.16 -21.60
C GLN A 205 7.52 7.72 -23.02
N HIS A 206 6.49 7.48 -23.84
CA HIS A 206 6.42 7.87 -25.27
C HIS A 206 7.51 7.24 -26.16
N GLU A 207 8.04 6.09 -25.78
CA GLU A 207 8.92 5.26 -26.61
C GLU A 207 8.10 4.38 -27.58
N ALA A 208 6.85 4.08 -27.20
CA ALA A 208 5.85 3.43 -28.03
C ALA A 208 4.55 4.23 -27.99
N VAL A 209 3.91 4.44 -29.12
CA VAL A 209 2.67 5.22 -29.22
C VAL A 209 1.51 4.28 -29.62
N ALA A 210 0.43 4.29 -28.84
CA ALA A 210 -0.81 3.63 -29.21
C ALA A 210 -1.53 4.45 -30.27
N ASN A 211 -1.77 3.84 -31.45
CA ASN A 211 -2.37 4.51 -32.61
C ASN A 211 -3.91 4.49 -32.62
N ASP A 212 -4.50 3.85 -31.61
CA ASP A 212 -5.94 3.69 -31.42
C ASP A 212 -6.38 4.23 -30.03
N PRO A 213 -6.18 5.51 -29.73
CA PRO A 213 -6.42 6.05 -28.40
C PRO A 213 -7.91 6.05 -28.06
N VAL A 214 -8.26 5.56 -26.86
CA VAL A 214 -9.59 5.70 -26.26
C VAL A 214 -9.62 6.84 -25.22
N GLY A 215 -8.43 7.22 -24.72
CA GLY A 215 -8.28 8.26 -23.72
C GLY A 215 -6.81 8.59 -23.50
N TRP A 216 -6.57 9.49 -22.55
CA TRP A 216 -5.24 9.92 -22.16
C TRP A 216 -5.02 9.69 -20.68
N ALA A 217 -3.82 9.23 -20.31
CA ALA A 217 -3.37 9.12 -18.94
C ALA A 217 -2.28 10.16 -18.65
N ALA A 218 -2.28 10.69 -17.45
CA ALA A 218 -1.32 11.70 -17.01
C ALA A 218 -0.72 11.42 -15.62
N TYR A 219 -1.17 10.37 -14.94
CA TYR A 219 -0.67 10.02 -13.63
C TYR A 219 0.73 9.39 -13.72
N THR A 220 1.59 9.71 -12.77
CA THR A 220 2.94 9.12 -12.68
C THR A 220 2.87 7.60 -12.51
N MET A 221 3.87 6.87 -12.98
CA MET A 221 3.97 5.43 -12.69
C MET A 221 4.33 5.27 -11.22
N ASP A 222 3.33 4.93 -10.41
CA ASP A 222 3.38 4.89 -8.96
C ASP A 222 2.88 3.53 -8.45
N SER A 223 3.73 2.84 -7.69
CA SER A 223 3.35 1.61 -7.01
C SER A 223 3.79 1.62 -5.55
N HIS A 224 3.48 0.55 -4.85
CA HIS A 224 3.86 0.34 -3.46
C HIS A 224 4.81 -0.85 -3.33
N ASN A 225 5.55 -0.91 -2.23
CA ASN A 225 6.44 -2.03 -1.97
C ASN A 225 5.72 -3.37 -2.05
N CYS A 226 6.35 -4.34 -2.73
CA CYS A 226 5.84 -5.70 -2.88
C CYS A 226 6.37 -6.65 -1.81
N GLY A 227 7.58 -6.41 -1.31
CA GLY A 227 8.24 -7.28 -0.34
C GLY A 227 9.16 -6.53 0.61
N ARG A 228 9.57 -7.23 1.67
CA ARG A 228 10.51 -6.74 2.68
C ARG A 228 11.46 -7.87 3.03
N TYR A 229 12.75 -7.65 2.89
CA TYR A 229 13.77 -8.69 2.98
C TYR A 229 14.97 -8.26 3.80
N VAL A 230 15.82 -9.22 4.15
CA VAL A 230 17.14 -8.97 4.72
C VAL A 230 18.14 -8.77 3.58
N VAL A 231 18.79 -7.63 3.57
CA VAL A 231 19.84 -7.27 2.61
C VAL A 231 21.06 -6.80 3.40
N ASN A 232 22.20 -7.48 3.23
CA ASN A 232 23.43 -7.18 3.98
C ASN A 232 23.22 -7.09 5.50
N GLY A 233 22.41 -8.00 6.07
CA GLY A 233 22.10 -8.03 7.49
C GLY A 233 21.10 -6.97 7.98
N MET A 234 20.49 -6.18 7.10
CA MET A 234 19.57 -5.09 7.43
C MET A 234 18.22 -5.28 6.74
N VAL A 235 17.17 -4.67 7.27
CA VAL A 235 15.84 -4.68 6.64
C VAL A 235 15.80 -3.71 5.47
N LYS A 236 15.29 -4.19 4.33
CA LYS A 236 15.00 -3.35 3.15
C LYS A 236 13.65 -3.71 2.53
N ASN A 237 12.91 -2.68 2.11
CA ASN A 237 11.71 -2.81 1.29
C ASN A 237 12.08 -2.87 -0.19
N CYS A 238 11.26 -3.53 -1.01
CA CYS A 238 11.45 -3.59 -2.46
C CYS A 238 10.13 -3.63 -3.21
N GLY A 239 10.19 -3.24 -4.49
CA GLY A 239 9.05 -3.30 -5.42
C GLY A 239 8.30 -1.99 -5.58
N ASP A 240 8.65 -0.95 -4.81
CA ASP A 240 8.14 0.39 -5.06
C ASP A 240 8.67 0.95 -6.38
N VAL A 241 7.80 1.62 -7.14
CA VAL A 241 8.11 2.28 -8.41
C VAL A 241 7.56 3.69 -8.37
N GLN A 242 8.45 4.66 -8.61
CA GLN A 242 8.13 6.08 -8.65
C GLN A 242 8.81 6.68 -9.89
N ILE A 243 8.11 6.67 -11.03
CA ILE A 243 8.66 7.14 -12.31
C ILE A 243 7.75 8.24 -12.85
N TYR A 244 8.29 9.46 -12.96
CA TYR A 244 7.58 10.58 -13.56
C TYR A 244 7.44 10.40 -15.06
N LEU A 245 6.36 10.96 -15.62
CA LEU A 245 6.14 10.98 -17.06
C LEU A 245 7.05 12.04 -17.71
N PRO A 246 7.97 11.64 -18.60
CA PRO A 246 8.97 12.57 -19.16
C PRO A 246 8.36 13.60 -20.10
N LYS A 247 7.23 13.29 -20.75
CA LYS A 247 6.55 14.13 -21.75
C LYS A 247 5.09 14.41 -21.42
N GLY A 248 4.69 14.22 -20.16
CA GLY A 248 3.32 14.44 -19.71
C GLY A 248 2.36 13.31 -20.13
N LYS A 249 1.15 13.66 -20.56
CA LYS A 249 0.10 12.70 -20.89
C LYS A 249 0.45 11.82 -22.08
N TYR A 250 -0.01 10.53 -22.03
CA TYR A 250 0.18 9.54 -23.07
C TYR A 250 -1.16 8.89 -23.46
N ASN A 251 -1.22 8.28 -24.63
CA ASN A 251 -2.41 7.63 -25.16
C ASN A 251 -2.64 6.26 -24.50
N ILE A 252 -3.90 5.97 -24.14
CA ILE A 252 -4.36 4.62 -23.77
C ILE A 252 -4.97 3.97 -25.02
N SER A 253 -4.47 2.78 -25.40
CA SER A 253 -4.97 2.03 -26.52
C SER A 253 -6.39 1.52 -26.28
N TYR A 254 -7.31 1.69 -27.22
CA TYR A 254 -8.63 1.05 -27.20
C TYR A 254 -8.52 -0.49 -27.11
N ARG A 255 -7.54 -1.08 -27.78
CA ARG A 255 -7.29 -2.53 -27.72
C ARG A 255 -6.79 -3.00 -26.36
N SER A 256 -6.34 -2.11 -25.47
CA SER A 256 -5.96 -2.48 -24.12
C SER A 256 -7.17 -2.67 -23.18
N ILE A 257 -8.33 -2.11 -23.52
CA ILE A 257 -9.58 -2.28 -22.76
C ILE A 257 -10.53 -3.29 -23.42
N THR A 258 -10.14 -3.91 -24.54
CA THR A 258 -10.93 -4.95 -25.24
C THR A 258 -10.30 -6.32 -25.04
N PRO A 259 -11.09 -7.36 -24.71
CA PRO A 259 -10.63 -8.76 -24.68
C PRO A 259 -10.12 -9.23 -26.02
N GLN A 260 -9.49 -10.41 -26.06
CA GLN A 260 -9.22 -11.11 -27.30
C GLN A 260 -10.55 -11.42 -28.00
N GLU A 261 -10.58 -11.38 -29.36
CA GLU A 261 -11.81 -11.57 -30.14
C GLU A 261 -12.51 -12.92 -29.88
N HIS A 262 -11.71 -13.95 -29.58
CA HIS A 262 -12.24 -15.30 -29.30
C HIS A 262 -12.80 -15.43 -27.86
N GLU A 263 -12.56 -14.47 -26.98
CA GLU A 263 -13.02 -14.49 -25.58
C GLU A 263 -14.32 -13.70 -25.39
N ALA A 264 -14.40 -12.49 -25.98
CA ALA A 264 -15.61 -11.67 -25.94
C ALA A 264 -15.60 -10.58 -27.01
N GLU A 265 -16.74 -10.42 -27.73
CA GLU A 265 -16.86 -9.45 -28.81
C GLU A 265 -17.38 -8.07 -28.35
N ASN A 266 -18.18 -8.03 -27.29
CA ASN A 266 -18.95 -6.85 -26.85
C ASN A 266 -18.69 -6.45 -25.41
N LEU A 267 -17.47 -6.64 -24.91
CA LEU A 267 -17.07 -6.31 -23.56
C LEU A 267 -15.94 -5.26 -23.57
N LEU A 268 -16.04 -4.27 -22.66
CA LEU A 268 -14.97 -3.34 -22.37
C LEU A 268 -14.55 -3.49 -20.89
N VAL A 269 -13.24 -3.50 -20.64
CA VAL A 269 -12.66 -3.72 -19.31
C VAL A 269 -11.72 -2.55 -18.96
N PRO A 270 -12.26 -1.40 -18.55
CA PRO A 270 -11.45 -0.20 -18.33
C PRO A 270 -10.59 -0.25 -17.05
N PHE A 271 -11.07 -0.88 -15.96
CA PHE A 271 -10.35 -0.90 -14.68
C PHE A 271 -9.24 -1.97 -14.63
N CYS A 272 -9.52 -3.17 -15.10
CA CYS A 272 -8.56 -4.27 -15.13
C CYS A 272 -7.99 -4.44 -16.53
N LEU A 273 -7.68 -3.33 -17.19
CA LEU A 273 -7.19 -3.29 -18.55
C LEU A 273 -5.84 -4.01 -18.72
N SER A 274 -5.52 -4.31 -19.96
CA SER A 274 -4.30 -5.01 -20.34
C SER A 274 -3.08 -4.10 -20.20
N ALA A 275 -2.32 -4.29 -19.13
CA ALA A 275 -1.13 -3.49 -18.86
C ALA A 275 -0.07 -4.30 -18.08
N SER A 276 1.21 -3.99 -18.31
CA SER A 276 2.30 -4.46 -17.46
C SER A 276 2.19 -3.86 -16.05
N HIS A 277 2.86 -4.47 -15.07
CA HIS A 277 2.88 -3.98 -13.67
C HIS A 277 3.26 -2.49 -13.58
N ILE A 278 4.33 -2.08 -14.26
CA ILE A 278 4.82 -0.69 -14.23
C ILE A 278 3.80 0.28 -14.84
N ALA A 279 3.26 -0.02 -16.01
CA ALA A 279 2.27 0.83 -16.65
C ALA A 279 0.97 0.90 -15.85
N PHE A 280 0.57 -0.20 -15.22
CA PHE A 280 -0.62 -0.25 -14.38
C PHE A 280 -0.51 0.69 -13.17
N GLY A 281 0.67 0.94 -12.65
CA GLY A 281 0.93 1.93 -11.61
C GLY A 281 0.47 3.34 -11.97
N SER A 282 0.49 3.70 -13.26
CA SER A 282 -0.07 4.94 -13.80
C SER A 282 -1.54 4.77 -14.19
N ILE A 283 -1.81 3.86 -15.11
CA ILE A 283 -3.11 3.75 -15.80
C ILE A 283 -4.26 3.45 -14.85
N ARG A 284 -4.06 2.70 -13.77
CA ARG A 284 -5.09 2.36 -12.77
C ARG A 284 -5.81 3.58 -12.16
N MET A 285 -5.21 4.74 -12.23
CA MET A 285 -5.78 5.98 -11.71
C MET A 285 -6.69 6.71 -12.72
N GLU A 286 -6.63 6.33 -13.99
CA GLU A 286 -7.25 7.06 -15.09
C GLU A 286 -8.64 6.54 -15.56
N PRO A 287 -9.12 5.31 -15.21
CA PRO A 287 -10.38 4.79 -15.76
C PRO A 287 -11.61 5.66 -15.50
N VAL A 288 -11.54 6.55 -14.51
CA VAL A 288 -12.61 7.51 -14.19
C VAL A 288 -12.74 8.58 -15.29
N PHE A 289 -11.69 8.80 -16.06
CA PHE A 289 -11.61 9.85 -17.09
C PHE A 289 -11.76 9.29 -18.52
N MET A 290 -11.96 7.99 -18.67
CA MET A 290 -12.29 7.34 -19.92
C MET A 290 -13.80 7.32 -20.14
#